data_55b6cab50bf060561696c3cc6d68abe3
#
_entry.id   55b6cab50bf060561696c3cc6d68abe3
#
_cell.length_a   1.000
_cell.length_b   1.000
_cell.length_c   1.000
_cell.angle_alpha   90.00
_cell.angle_beta   90.00
_cell.angle_gamma   90.00
#
_symmetry.space_group_name_H-M   'P 1'
#
loop_
_entity.id
_entity.type
_entity.pdbx_description
1 polymer ?
#
loop_
_entity_poly.entity_id
_entity_poly.type
_entity_poly.pdbx_seq_one_letter_code
_entity_poly.pdbx_strand_id
1 'polypeptide(L)'
;MTSVLGQPAKPHDYLFLRPARVGLSTRLHFDFPFFARHSPQIYTVWLALGEIPRVDGTLMVVEGSNQFADLIGTVKQIDYDSQESPTVQVMGNTVDFVRSRGSRLLTTDFDPGDVVIFDMFTMHGTFDNHSPQGRVRLSCDVRWQPASDPLDPRYAGSEPPGTTGIGYGELNGARPLTEEWHIR
;
A
#
# COMPACT_ATOMS: atom_id res chain seq x y z
N MET A 1 0.64 -14.86 -8.53
CA MET A 1 1.94 -14.18 -8.25
C MET A 1 3.16 -14.92 -8.78
N THR A 2 3.25 -16.24 -8.72
CA THR A 2 4.38 -16.98 -9.30
C THR A 2 4.65 -16.63 -10.76
N SER A 3 3.62 -16.48 -11.59
CA SER A 3 3.76 -16.07 -13.00
C SER A 3 4.27 -14.63 -13.16
N VAL A 4 3.96 -13.74 -12.22
CA VAL A 4 4.41 -12.33 -12.23
C VAL A 4 5.88 -12.23 -11.82
N LEU A 5 6.27 -12.97 -10.78
CA LEU A 5 7.65 -12.97 -10.28
C LEU A 5 8.61 -13.86 -11.10
N GLY A 6 8.08 -14.74 -11.97
CA GLY A 6 8.87 -15.72 -12.71
C GLY A 6 9.51 -16.81 -11.84
N GLN A 7 9.12 -16.91 -10.58
CA GLN A 7 9.64 -17.86 -9.58
C GLN A 7 8.57 -18.17 -8.53
N PRO A 8 8.72 -19.26 -7.73
CA PRO A 8 7.79 -19.55 -6.64
C PRO A 8 7.63 -18.34 -5.71
N ALA A 9 6.39 -18.02 -5.40
CA ALA A 9 6.03 -16.88 -4.58
C ALA A 9 5.18 -17.31 -3.38
N LYS A 10 5.31 -16.59 -2.27
CA LYS A 10 4.47 -16.76 -1.06
C LYS A 10 3.91 -15.42 -0.61
N PRO A 11 2.69 -15.38 -0.05
CA PRO A 11 2.13 -14.18 0.55
C PRO A 11 2.71 -13.95 1.95
N HIS A 12 2.54 -12.72 2.44
CA HIS A 12 2.52 -12.45 3.87
C HIS A 12 1.22 -13.00 4.47
N ASP A 13 1.24 -13.35 5.75
CA ASP A 13 0.05 -13.82 6.49
C ASP A 13 -0.79 -12.64 7.02
N TYR A 14 -0.55 -11.44 6.54
CA TYR A 14 -1.17 -10.20 6.97
C TYR A 14 -1.84 -9.49 5.78
N LEU A 15 -3.11 -9.15 5.95
CA LEU A 15 -3.91 -8.43 4.98
C LEU A 15 -4.24 -7.04 5.53
N PHE A 16 -4.08 -6.02 4.70
CA PHE A 16 -4.46 -4.65 5.03
C PHE A 16 -5.80 -4.30 4.40
N LEU A 17 -6.86 -4.27 5.19
CA LEU A 17 -8.15 -3.77 4.76
C LEU A 17 -8.15 -2.24 4.79
N ARG A 18 -8.59 -1.62 3.69
CA ARG A 18 -8.50 -0.18 3.45
C ARG A 18 -9.87 0.46 3.25
N PRO A 19 -10.65 0.70 4.31
CA PRO A 19 -11.83 1.53 4.18
C PRO A 19 -11.44 3.01 4.08
N ALA A 20 -11.96 3.72 3.08
CA ALA A 20 -11.79 5.17 2.96
C ALA A 20 -13.16 5.84 2.88
N ARG A 21 -13.58 6.48 3.96
CA ARG A 21 -14.78 7.31 4.00
C ARG A 21 -14.57 8.62 3.25
N VAL A 22 -15.66 9.32 2.94
CA VAL A 22 -15.61 10.65 2.32
C VAL A 22 -14.67 11.58 3.08
N GLY A 23 -13.84 12.31 2.34
CA GLY A 23 -12.81 13.23 2.84
C GLY A 23 -11.48 12.57 3.24
N LEU A 24 -11.34 11.24 3.09
CA LEU A 24 -10.08 10.57 3.39
C LEU A 24 -9.34 10.17 2.11
N SER A 25 -8.02 10.26 2.19
CA SER A 25 -7.07 9.80 1.18
C SER A 25 -5.82 9.23 1.84
N THR A 26 -5.01 8.55 1.04
CA THR A 26 -3.65 8.16 1.41
C THR A 26 -2.66 8.99 0.61
N ARG A 27 -1.77 9.70 1.28
CA ARG A 27 -0.72 10.49 0.62
C ARG A 27 0.24 9.61 -0.16
N LEU A 28 0.89 10.20 -1.17
CA LEU A 28 1.93 9.51 -1.93
C LEU A 28 3.06 9.05 -1.02
N HIS A 29 3.42 7.76 -1.14
CA HIS A 29 4.47 7.11 -0.36
C HIS A 29 5.07 5.93 -1.13
N PHE A 30 6.18 5.42 -0.63
CA PHE A 30 6.75 4.13 -1.01
C PHE A 30 6.48 3.11 0.09
N ASP A 31 6.23 1.88 -0.30
CA ASP A 31 6.01 0.78 0.66
C ASP A 31 7.34 0.27 1.30
N PHE A 32 8.48 0.54 0.69
CA PHE A 32 9.78 0.04 1.10
C PHE A 32 10.09 0.22 2.60
N PRO A 33 9.92 1.42 3.21
CA PRO A 33 10.25 1.62 4.62
C PRO A 33 9.49 0.74 5.60
N PHE A 34 8.32 0.24 5.18
CA PHE A 34 7.46 -0.57 6.04
C PHE A 34 7.75 -2.07 5.95
N PHE A 35 8.20 -2.57 4.78
CA PHE A 35 8.19 -4.00 4.48
C PHE A 35 9.55 -4.61 4.15
N ALA A 36 10.55 -3.83 3.74
CA ALA A 36 11.78 -4.32 3.11
C ALA A 36 12.84 -4.93 4.03
N ARG A 37 12.53 -5.20 5.30
CA ARG A 37 13.51 -5.69 6.27
C ARG A 37 14.15 -7.03 5.89
N HIS A 38 13.37 -7.94 5.33
CA HIS A 38 13.75 -9.33 5.12
C HIS A 38 13.78 -9.75 3.66
N SER A 39 13.10 -9.03 2.78
CA SER A 39 13.16 -9.23 1.33
C SER A 39 13.15 -7.89 0.60
N PRO A 40 14.06 -7.67 -0.35
CA PRO A 40 14.02 -6.50 -1.23
C PRO A 40 13.01 -6.64 -2.37
N GLN A 41 12.41 -7.81 -2.56
CA GLN A 41 11.53 -8.15 -3.67
C GLN A 41 10.09 -8.41 -3.19
N ILE A 42 9.53 -7.45 -2.49
CA ILE A 42 8.12 -7.52 -2.09
C ILE A 42 7.26 -6.75 -3.10
N TYR A 43 6.12 -7.33 -3.42
CA TYR A 43 5.11 -6.76 -4.31
C TYR A 43 3.81 -6.57 -3.56
N THR A 44 3.23 -5.40 -3.72
CA THR A 44 1.87 -5.12 -3.26
C THR A 44 0.89 -5.55 -4.35
N VAL A 45 -0.11 -6.32 -3.94
CA VAL A 45 -1.30 -6.61 -4.74
C VAL A 45 -2.43 -5.83 -4.09
N TRP A 46 -2.82 -4.72 -4.70
CA TRP A 46 -3.98 -3.94 -4.30
C TRP A 46 -5.22 -4.47 -5.02
N LEU A 47 -6.29 -4.74 -4.29
CA LEU A 47 -7.55 -5.29 -4.81
C LEU A 47 -8.71 -4.34 -4.53
N ALA A 48 -9.55 -4.11 -5.53
CA ALA A 48 -10.86 -3.49 -5.36
C ALA A 48 -11.85 -4.51 -4.79
N LEU A 49 -12.42 -4.23 -3.62
CA LEU A 49 -13.43 -5.09 -2.99
C LEU A 49 -14.87 -4.64 -3.29
N GLY A 50 -15.01 -3.62 -4.12
CA GLY A 50 -16.28 -3.08 -4.59
C GLY A 50 -16.05 -2.28 -5.85
N GLU A 51 -17.10 -1.75 -6.44
CA GLU A 51 -17.02 -0.75 -7.51
C GLU A 51 -16.41 0.54 -6.94
N ILE A 52 -15.33 1.02 -7.55
CA ILE A 52 -14.57 2.20 -7.11
C ILE A 52 -14.42 3.18 -8.28
N PRO A 53 -15.40 4.04 -8.52
CA PRO A 53 -15.24 5.14 -9.46
C PRO A 53 -14.24 6.15 -8.93
N ARG A 54 -13.57 6.88 -9.80
CA ARG A 54 -12.50 7.83 -9.44
C ARG A 54 -12.92 8.85 -8.38
N VAL A 55 -14.18 9.25 -8.38
CA VAL A 55 -14.73 10.19 -7.39
C VAL A 55 -14.75 9.61 -5.96
N ASP A 56 -14.72 8.29 -5.81
CA ASP A 56 -14.70 7.62 -4.51
C ASP A 56 -13.29 7.42 -3.95
N GLY A 57 -12.28 8.08 -4.54
CA GLY A 57 -10.91 8.07 -4.02
C GLY A 57 -10.12 6.82 -4.41
N THR A 58 -10.00 6.58 -5.71
CA THR A 58 -9.27 5.43 -6.26
C THR A 58 -7.78 5.46 -5.96
N LEU A 59 -7.13 4.31 -6.14
CA LEU A 59 -5.68 4.20 -6.17
C LEU A 59 -5.10 5.09 -7.28
N MET A 60 -4.01 5.78 -6.96
CA MET A 60 -3.17 6.49 -7.92
C MET A 60 -1.73 6.01 -7.82
N VAL A 61 -1.07 5.90 -8.95
CA VAL A 61 0.34 5.52 -9.08
C VAL A 61 1.08 6.61 -9.83
N VAL A 62 2.28 6.94 -9.38
CA VAL A 62 3.16 7.89 -10.09
C VAL A 62 3.95 7.13 -11.13
N GLU A 63 3.74 7.45 -12.42
CA GLU A 63 4.39 6.79 -13.55
C GLU A 63 5.92 6.87 -13.44
N GLY A 64 6.61 5.73 -13.59
CA GLY A 64 8.06 5.64 -13.56
C GLY A 64 8.71 5.97 -12.21
N SER A 65 7.95 6.11 -11.13
CA SER A 65 8.48 6.47 -9.81
C SER A 65 9.46 5.47 -9.23
N ASN A 66 9.39 4.22 -9.65
CA ASN A 66 10.38 3.18 -9.33
C ASN A 66 11.76 3.40 -9.97
N GLN A 67 11.94 4.49 -10.71
CA GLN A 67 13.22 4.95 -11.27
C GLN A 67 13.68 6.29 -10.67
N PHE A 68 12.99 6.84 -9.68
CA PHE A 68 13.40 8.09 -9.01
C PHE A 68 14.56 7.82 -8.04
N ALA A 69 15.78 7.72 -8.60
CA ALA A 69 16.97 7.25 -7.87
C ALA A 69 17.28 8.06 -6.60
N ASP A 70 17.05 9.38 -6.61
CA ASP A 70 17.22 10.28 -5.47
C ASP A 70 16.28 9.93 -4.31
N LEU A 71 15.00 9.70 -4.61
CA LEU A 71 14.00 9.34 -3.61
C LEU A 71 14.19 7.91 -3.12
N ILE A 72 14.48 6.98 -4.03
CA ILE A 72 14.76 5.58 -3.69
C ILE A 72 15.99 5.49 -2.77
N GLY A 73 17.04 6.26 -3.09
CA GLY A 73 18.22 6.35 -2.23
C GLY A 73 17.89 6.84 -0.82
N THR A 74 16.99 7.81 -0.71
CA THR A 74 16.52 8.34 0.59
C THR A 74 15.70 7.30 1.34
N VAL A 75 14.67 6.71 0.71
CA VAL A 75 13.76 5.79 1.43
C VAL A 75 14.44 4.48 1.83
N LYS A 76 15.50 4.07 1.13
CA LYS A 76 16.33 2.92 1.53
C LYS A 76 17.07 3.11 2.86
N GLN A 77 17.22 4.34 3.33
CA GLN A 77 17.82 4.65 4.63
C GLN A 77 16.79 4.68 5.77
N ILE A 78 15.51 4.52 5.45
CA ILE A 78 14.42 4.60 6.42
C ILE A 78 13.99 3.19 6.83
N ASP A 79 14.07 2.90 8.13
CA ASP A 79 13.37 1.78 8.76
C ASP A 79 12.29 2.37 9.67
N TYR A 80 11.04 2.17 9.28
CA TYR A 80 9.89 2.82 9.94
C TYR A 80 9.77 2.48 11.42
N ASP A 81 10.15 1.27 11.83
CA ASP A 81 10.02 0.85 13.23
C ASP A 81 11.21 1.25 14.11
N SER A 82 12.36 1.56 13.50
CA SER A 82 13.59 1.88 14.23
C SER A 82 13.84 3.37 14.41
N GLN A 83 13.06 4.21 13.73
CA GLN A 83 13.24 5.66 13.70
C GLN A 83 12.04 6.39 14.32
N GLU A 84 12.32 7.39 15.13
CA GLU A 84 11.27 8.29 15.61
C GLU A 84 10.73 9.13 14.46
N SER A 85 9.41 8.97 14.18
CA SER A 85 8.66 9.78 13.20
C SER A 85 9.30 9.94 11.81
N PRO A 86 9.67 8.86 11.12
CA PRO A 86 10.27 8.97 9.80
C PRO A 86 9.28 9.55 8.80
N THR A 87 9.74 10.49 7.98
CA THR A 87 8.93 11.06 6.89
C THR A 87 8.97 10.14 5.67
N VAL A 88 7.95 9.32 5.50
CA VAL A 88 7.82 8.36 4.39
C VAL A 88 6.84 8.81 3.30
N GLN A 89 6.16 9.91 3.52
CA GLN A 89 5.13 10.44 2.63
C GLN A 89 5.58 11.74 1.97
N VAL A 90 5.07 11.97 0.74
CA VAL A 90 5.24 13.28 0.09
C VAL A 90 4.38 14.31 0.81
N MET A 91 5.04 15.35 1.32
CA MET A 91 4.37 16.48 1.94
C MET A 91 4.11 17.57 0.88
N GLY A 92 2.95 18.19 0.94
CA GLY A 92 2.56 19.24 0.01
C GLY A 92 1.57 18.78 -1.07
N ASN A 93 1.50 19.54 -2.17
CA ASN A 93 0.57 19.27 -3.25
C ASN A 93 1.07 18.14 -4.14
N THR A 94 0.29 17.07 -4.23
CA THR A 94 0.60 15.86 -5.03
C THR A 94 0.81 16.17 -6.51
N VAL A 95 -0.04 17.04 -7.09
CA VAL A 95 0.03 17.38 -8.52
C VAL A 95 1.29 18.17 -8.83
N ASP A 96 1.63 19.16 -7.99
CA ASP A 96 2.84 19.96 -8.18
C ASP A 96 4.10 19.12 -8.03
N PHE A 97 4.11 18.20 -7.06
CA PHE A 97 5.20 17.25 -6.90
C PHE A 97 5.39 16.40 -8.16
N VAL A 98 4.33 15.77 -8.65
CA VAL A 98 4.40 14.87 -9.83
C VAL A 98 4.82 15.66 -11.09
N ARG A 99 4.31 16.87 -11.29
CA ARG A 99 4.71 17.76 -12.39
C ARG A 99 6.18 18.14 -12.31
N SER A 100 6.69 18.45 -11.12
CA SER A 100 8.11 18.79 -10.91
C SER A 100 9.06 17.65 -11.29
N ARG A 101 8.54 16.40 -11.29
CA ARG A 101 9.26 15.21 -11.72
C ARG A 101 9.09 14.89 -13.22
N GLY A 102 8.35 15.70 -13.97
CA GLY A 102 8.03 15.40 -15.37
C GLY A 102 7.20 14.11 -15.52
N SER A 103 6.47 13.73 -14.49
CA SER A 103 5.70 12.48 -14.44
C SER A 103 4.19 12.73 -14.46
N ARG A 104 3.42 11.65 -14.37
CA ARG A 104 1.95 11.66 -14.38
C ARG A 104 1.40 10.77 -13.27
N LEU A 105 0.17 11.07 -12.84
CA LEU A 105 -0.63 10.17 -12.01
C LEU A 105 -1.43 9.24 -12.92
N LEU A 106 -1.26 7.94 -12.71
CA LEU A 106 -2.03 6.90 -13.38
C LEU A 106 -3.14 6.43 -12.43
N THR A 107 -4.35 6.38 -12.93
CA THR A 107 -5.54 5.90 -12.21
C THR A 107 -6.63 5.50 -13.20
N THR A 108 -7.61 4.76 -12.71
CA THR A 108 -8.82 4.38 -13.46
C THR A 108 -10.00 4.22 -12.50
N ASP A 109 -11.18 3.98 -13.03
CA ASP A 109 -12.27 3.38 -12.28
C ASP A 109 -11.97 1.87 -12.14
N PHE A 110 -12.34 1.26 -11.03
CA PHE A 110 -12.10 -0.16 -10.75
C PHE A 110 -13.40 -0.90 -10.50
N ASP A 111 -13.51 -2.08 -11.07
CA ASP A 111 -14.57 -3.03 -10.81
C ASP A 111 -14.16 -3.99 -9.66
N PRO A 112 -15.15 -4.63 -8.97
CA PRO A 112 -14.85 -5.62 -7.95
C PRO A 112 -13.98 -6.76 -8.49
N GLY A 113 -12.83 -7.00 -7.85
CA GLY A 113 -11.86 -8.00 -8.25
C GLY A 113 -10.74 -7.50 -9.14
N ASP A 114 -10.80 -6.25 -9.61
CA ASP A 114 -9.66 -5.63 -10.27
C ASP A 114 -8.47 -5.54 -9.34
N VAL A 115 -7.26 -5.75 -9.89
CA VAL A 115 -6.02 -5.72 -9.14
C VAL A 115 -4.98 -4.83 -9.79
N VAL A 116 -4.19 -4.17 -8.94
CA VAL A 116 -2.96 -3.49 -9.36
C VAL A 116 -1.79 -4.11 -8.61
N ILE A 117 -0.77 -4.52 -9.35
CA ILE A 117 0.43 -5.15 -8.79
C ILE A 117 1.61 -4.21 -9.01
N PHE A 118 2.33 -3.88 -7.94
CA PHE A 118 3.48 -3.00 -8.01
C PHE A 118 4.53 -3.36 -6.96
N ASP A 119 5.78 -2.97 -7.23
CA ASP A 119 6.90 -3.15 -6.32
C ASP A 119 6.92 -2.09 -5.21
N MET A 120 7.78 -2.29 -4.22
CA MET A 120 7.90 -1.38 -3.07
C MET A 120 8.49 -0.01 -3.41
N PHE A 121 9.06 0.16 -4.59
CA PHE A 121 9.59 1.43 -5.07
C PHE A 121 8.62 2.15 -6.02
N THR A 122 7.45 1.63 -6.21
CA THR A 122 6.38 2.32 -6.93
C THR A 122 5.66 3.28 -5.99
N MET A 123 5.83 4.58 -6.23
CA MET A 123 5.14 5.60 -5.44
C MET A 123 3.65 5.59 -5.76
N HIS A 124 2.85 5.49 -4.72
CA HIS A 124 1.40 5.39 -4.84
C HIS A 124 0.68 6.05 -3.67
N GLY A 125 -0.60 6.20 -3.82
CA GLY A 125 -1.50 6.75 -2.82
C GLY A 125 -2.95 6.62 -3.28
N THR A 126 -3.85 7.40 -2.70
CA THR A 126 -5.24 7.47 -3.19
C THR A 126 -5.68 8.92 -3.32
N PHE A 127 -6.60 9.17 -4.24
CA PHE A 127 -7.33 10.44 -4.25
C PHE A 127 -8.23 10.56 -3.03
N ASP A 128 -8.64 11.79 -2.72
CA ASP A 128 -9.66 12.03 -1.72
C ASP A 128 -10.98 11.41 -2.17
N ASN A 129 -11.66 10.75 -1.25
CA ASN A 129 -13.00 10.25 -1.51
C ASN A 129 -13.98 11.43 -1.47
N HIS A 130 -14.56 11.76 -2.61
CA HIS A 130 -15.59 12.78 -2.80
C HIS A 130 -16.93 12.17 -3.25
N SER A 131 -17.20 10.93 -2.83
CA SER A 131 -18.43 10.22 -3.20
C SER A 131 -19.68 11.07 -2.92
N PRO A 132 -20.46 11.41 -3.95
CA PRO A 132 -21.69 12.18 -3.75
C PRO A 132 -22.79 11.35 -3.05
N GLN A 133 -22.65 10.03 -3.02
CA GLN A 133 -23.54 9.10 -2.32
C GLN A 133 -23.06 8.77 -0.90
N GLY A 134 -21.94 9.33 -0.44
CA GLY A 134 -21.37 9.03 0.86
C GLY A 134 -20.74 7.63 0.96
N ARG A 135 -20.39 7.02 -0.17
CA ARG A 135 -19.83 5.64 -0.18
C ARG A 135 -18.47 5.57 0.49
N VAL A 136 -18.27 4.51 1.26
CA VAL A 136 -16.96 4.14 1.77
C VAL A 136 -16.27 3.28 0.71
N ARG A 137 -15.16 3.75 0.17
CA ARG A 137 -14.34 2.97 -0.73
C ARG A 137 -13.67 1.84 0.06
N LEU A 138 -13.78 0.61 -0.44
CA LEU A 138 -13.19 -0.56 0.19
C LEU A 138 -12.23 -1.26 -0.75
N SER A 139 -11.00 -1.42 -0.30
CA SER A 139 -9.95 -2.19 -0.99
C SER A 139 -9.12 -2.96 0.02
N CYS A 140 -8.30 -3.88 -0.44
CA CYS A 140 -7.32 -4.52 0.43
C CYS A 140 -5.96 -4.61 -0.27
N ASP A 141 -4.91 -4.67 0.56
CA ASP A 141 -3.55 -4.91 0.11
C ASP A 141 -3.06 -6.25 0.65
N VAL A 142 -2.51 -7.07 -0.23
CA VAL A 142 -1.79 -8.31 0.12
C VAL A 142 -0.36 -8.17 -0.37
N ARG A 143 0.61 -8.58 0.44
CA ARG A 143 2.03 -8.57 0.05
C ARG A 143 2.49 -9.95 -0.36
N TRP A 144 3.31 -10.00 -1.40
CA TRP A 144 3.89 -11.22 -1.94
C TRP A 144 5.38 -11.04 -2.15
N GLN A 145 6.13 -12.10 -1.94
CA GLN A 145 7.58 -12.15 -2.12
C GLN A 145 8.05 -13.49 -2.70
N PRO A 146 9.31 -13.59 -3.16
CA PRO A 146 9.88 -14.89 -3.50
C PRO A 146 9.75 -15.87 -2.34
N ALA A 147 9.39 -17.13 -2.64
CA ALA A 147 9.24 -18.15 -1.60
C ALA A 147 10.56 -18.50 -0.89
N SER A 148 11.69 -18.24 -1.56
CA SER A 148 13.04 -18.44 -1.01
C SER A 148 13.42 -17.42 0.07
N ASP A 149 12.83 -16.23 0.03
CA ASP A 149 13.21 -15.15 0.94
C ASP A 149 12.58 -15.34 2.32
N PRO A 150 13.27 -14.98 3.41
CA PRO A 150 12.69 -15.05 4.74
C PRO A 150 11.48 -14.13 4.87
N LEU A 151 10.43 -14.59 5.55
CA LEU A 151 9.30 -13.72 5.91
C LEU A 151 9.68 -12.80 7.07
N ASP A 152 9.17 -11.59 7.02
CA ASP A 152 9.24 -10.68 8.17
C ASP A 152 8.33 -11.21 9.28
N PRO A 153 8.84 -11.47 10.49
CA PRO A 153 8.04 -11.99 11.60
C PRO A 153 6.83 -11.12 11.97
N ARG A 154 6.87 -9.84 11.64
CA ARG A 154 5.73 -8.92 11.88
C ARG A 154 4.51 -9.27 11.03
N TYR A 155 4.71 -9.96 9.92
CA TYR A 155 3.67 -10.29 8.92
C TYR A 155 3.55 -11.79 8.67
N ALA A 156 4.09 -12.61 9.56
CA ALA A 156 4.13 -14.07 9.42
C ALA A 156 3.51 -14.78 10.62
N GLY A 157 2.88 -15.93 10.37
CA GLY A 157 2.28 -16.81 11.37
C GLY A 157 0.76 -16.63 11.51
N SER A 158 0.19 -17.35 12.45
CA SER A 158 -1.27 -17.35 12.69
C SER A 158 -1.79 -16.05 13.32
N GLU A 159 -0.93 -15.33 14.03
CA GLU A 159 -1.24 -14.09 14.72
C GLU A 159 -0.14 -13.06 14.48
N PRO A 160 0.01 -12.56 13.24
CA PRO A 160 1.06 -11.62 12.92
C PRO A 160 0.82 -10.29 13.64
N PRO A 161 1.82 -9.78 14.41
CA PRO A 161 1.64 -8.54 15.18
C PRO A 161 1.50 -7.29 14.30
N GLY A 162 1.89 -7.36 13.04
CA GLY A 162 1.92 -6.22 12.14
C GLY A 162 2.97 -5.19 12.55
N THR A 163 2.86 -4.00 12.01
CA THR A 163 3.58 -2.83 12.49
C THR A 163 2.90 -2.32 13.75
N THR A 164 3.47 -2.64 14.91
CA THR A 164 3.06 -2.07 16.19
C THR A 164 3.76 -0.74 16.37
N GLY A 165 3.16 0.28 16.18
CA GLY A 165 3.68 1.60 16.36
C GLY A 165 2.68 2.58 15.85
N ILE A 166 3.00 3.82 15.87
CA ILE A 166 2.16 4.92 15.45
C ILE A 166 1.58 4.60 14.05
N GLY A 167 0.67 3.63 14.03
CA GLY A 167 -0.14 3.75 13.09
C GLY A 167 -0.58 2.97 11.96
N TYR A 168 0.01 2.03 11.47
CA TYR A 168 -0.58 1.47 10.25
C TYR A 168 -1.67 0.43 10.54
N GLY A 169 -1.50 -0.39 11.58
CA GLY A 169 -2.48 -1.38 11.98
C GLY A 169 -3.65 -0.79 12.79
N GLU A 170 -3.36 -0.13 13.89
CA GLU A 170 -4.38 0.39 14.82
C GLU A 170 -5.10 1.63 14.30
N LEU A 171 -4.39 2.58 13.68
CA LEU A 171 -5.00 3.81 13.15
C LEU A 171 -5.91 3.56 11.95
N ASN A 172 -5.71 2.49 11.21
CA ASN A 172 -6.55 2.13 10.08
C ASN A 172 -7.52 0.97 10.39
N GLY A 173 -7.62 0.54 11.65
CA GLY A 173 -8.52 -0.52 12.06
C GLY A 173 -8.13 -1.89 11.50
N ALA A 174 -6.86 -2.10 11.16
CA ALA A 174 -6.38 -3.41 10.76
C ALA A 174 -6.51 -4.38 11.94
N ARG A 175 -7.09 -5.54 11.69
CA ARG A 175 -7.24 -6.59 12.69
C ARG A 175 -6.62 -7.88 12.17
N PRO A 176 -6.06 -8.73 13.05
CA PRO A 176 -5.63 -10.05 12.65
C PRO A 176 -6.74 -10.83 11.97
N LEU A 177 -6.42 -11.61 10.94
CA LEU A 177 -7.41 -12.45 10.24
C LEU A 177 -8.03 -13.53 11.14
N THR A 178 -7.42 -13.80 12.29
CA THR A 178 -7.91 -14.72 13.31
C THR A 178 -9.03 -14.18 14.17
N GLU A 179 -9.30 -12.85 14.14
CA GLU A 179 -10.45 -12.28 14.85
C GLU A 179 -11.76 -12.65 14.15
N GLU A 180 -12.74 -13.13 14.90
CA GLU A 180 -14.09 -13.35 14.38
C GLU A 180 -14.70 -12.01 13.96
N TRP A 181 -15.02 -11.89 12.70
CA TRP A 181 -15.73 -10.74 12.15
C TRP A 181 -17.23 -10.92 12.37
N HIS A 182 -17.78 -10.25 13.35
CA HIS A 182 -19.23 -10.19 13.51
C HIS A 182 -19.80 -9.18 12.49
N ILE A 183 -20.22 -9.70 11.35
CA ILE A 183 -21.03 -8.94 10.38
C ILE A 183 -22.44 -8.90 10.97
N ARG A 184 -22.88 -7.74 11.36
CA ARG A 184 -24.29 -7.50 11.76
C ARG A 184 -25.08 -6.96 10.59
#